data_6dd8a1e0d1836d0733d51d5748d04457
#
_entry.id   6dd8a1e0d1836d0733d51d5748d04457
#
_cell.length_a   1.000
_cell.length_b   1.000
_cell.length_c   1.000
_cell.angle_alpha   90.00
_cell.angle_beta   90.00
_cell.angle_gamma   90.00
#
_symmetry.space_group_name_H-M   'P 1'
#
loop_
_entity.id
_entity.type
_entity.pdbx_description
1 polymer ?
#
loop_
_entity_poly.entity_id
_entity_poly.type
_entity_poly.pdbx_seq_one_letter_code
_entity_poly.pdbx_strand_id
1 'polypeptide(L)'
;KRMVLSTIHVSQAHILEKQSRRRTADSTVRPYGWIQESTVRLFLYRFAATSGRKLIDDLCEQLDEARSNLRGVRSDAAVWRVLPNLIAQPIINTRYLQQVVGLSKPQAERAIKTLSERGVVVARTGKQRSVVYEHRGILDVLDDYAAGLRRG
;
A
#
# COMPACT_ATOMS: atom_id res chain seq x y z
N LYS A 1 6.91 -36.49 24.98
CA LYS A 1 6.24 -35.31 24.34
C LYS A 1 6.57 -35.22 22.83
N ARG A 2 6.51 -36.36 22.09
CA ARG A 2 6.82 -36.41 20.65
C ARG A 2 5.83 -37.22 19.81
N MET A 3 4.61 -37.49 20.29
CA MET A 3 3.67 -38.43 19.64
C MET A 3 2.32 -37.83 19.22
N VAL A 4 2.13 -36.52 19.23
CA VAL A 4 0.81 -35.91 18.90
C VAL A 4 0.79 -35.19 17.53
N LEU A 5 1.93 -34.94 16.90
CA LEU A 5 1.98 -34.21 15.63
C LEU A 5 1.88 -35.10 14.36
N SER A 6 2.00 -36.42 14.47
CA SER A 6 1.92 -37.32 13.28
C SER A 6 0.49 -37.68 12.87
N THR A 7 -0.48 -37.58 13.78
CA THR A 7 -1.87 -38.04 13.53
C THR A 7 -2.68 -36.98 12.75
N ILE A 8 -2.36 -35.70 12.86
CA ILE A 8 -3.10 -34.62 12.19
C ILE A 8 -2.73 -34.54 10.69
N HIS A 9 -1.52 -34.87 10.33
CA HIS A 9 -1.05 -34.80 8.93
C HIS A 9 -1.65 -35.90 8.03
N VAL A 10 -1.92 -37.08 8.57
CA VAL A 10 -2.54 -38.20 7.83
C VAL A 10 -4.03 -37.95 7.56
N SER A 11 -4.72 -37.30 8.48
CA SER A 11 -6.15 -37.00 8.32
C SER A 11 -6.46 -35.97 7.24
N GLN A 12 -5.60 -34.96 7.07
CA GLN A 12 -5.78 -33.95 6.02
C GLN A 12 -5.47 -34.47 4.61
N ALA A 13 -4.48 -35.35 4.47
CA ALA A 13 -4.16 -36.00 3.18
C ALA A 13 -5.33 -36.87 2.70
N HIS A 14 -6.01 -37.59 3.60
CA HIS A 14 -7.13 -38.46 3.24
C HIS A 14 -8.41 -37.69 2.85
N ILE A 15 -8.63 -36.50 3.41
CA ILE A 15 -9.74 -35.60 3.04
C ILE A 15 -9.51 -35.00 1.65
N LEU A 16 -8.29 -34.59 1.32
CA LEU A 16 -7.93 -34.05 0.01
C LEU A 16 -7.99 -35.10 -1.10
N GLU A 17 -7.61 -36.35 -0.81
CA GLU A 17 -7.71 -37.46 -1.77
C GLU A 17 -9.18 -37.86 -2.04
N LYS A 18 -10.06 -37.82 -1.03
CA LYS A 18 -11.50 -38.04 -1.22
C LYS A 18 -12.19 -36.93 -2.01
N GLN A 19 -11.74 -35.69 -1.89
CA GLN A 19 -12.28 -34.58 -2.67
C GLN A 19 -11.77 -34.62 -4.13
N SER A 20 -10.56 -35.10 -4.37
CA SER A 20 -10.01 -35.32 -5.73
C SER A 20 -10.80 -36.37 -6.51
N ARG A 21 -11.16 -37.50 -5.86
CA ARG A 21 -11.93 -38.59 -6.52
C ARG A 21 -13.37 -38.26 -6.85
N ARG A 22 -14.00 -37.28 -6.21
CA ARG A 22 -15.36 -36.82 -6.52
C ARG A 22 -15.41 -35.85 -7.71
N ARG A 23 -14.30 -35.31 -8.17
CA ARG A 23 -14.21 -34.39 -9.34
C ARG A 23 -14.02 -35.10 -10.68
N THR A 24 -13.77 -36.41 -10.71
CA THR A 24 -13.51 -37.16 -11.95
C THR A 24 -14.75 -37.84 -12.55
N ALA A 25 -15.95 -37.62 -12.02
CA ALA A 25 -17.18 -38.28 -12.47
C ALA A 25 -18.11 -37.40 -13.34
N ASP A 26 -17.71 -36.17 -13.70
CA ASP A 26 -18.50 -35.35 -14.61
C ASP A 26 -17.67 -35.03 -15.89
N SER A 27 -17.71 -35.97 -16.84
CA SER A 27 -16.92 -35.96 -18.08
C SER A 27 -17.60 -35.23 -19.26
N THR A 28 -18.39 -34.20 -18.98
CA THR A 28 -18.99 -33.32 -20.00
C THR A 28 -18.43 -31.91 -20.06
N VAL A 29 -17.26 -31.65 -19.42
CA VAL A 29 -16.58 -30.35 -19.52
C VAL A 29 -15.68 -30.34 -20.76
N ARG A 30 -16.03 -29.52 -21.74
CA ARG A 30 -15.33 -29.32 -23.01
C ARG A 30 -13.82 -29.07 -22.81
N PRO A 31 -12.91 -29.64 -23.64
CA PRO A 31 -11.45 -29.55 -23.42
C PRO A 31 -10.84 -28.15 -23.64
N TYR A 32 -11.62 -27.13 -23.92
CA TYR A 32 -11.15 -25.76 -24.19
C TYR A 32 -11.13 -24.83 -22.96
N GLY A 33 -11.68 -25.25 -21.81
CA GLY A 33 -11.75 -24.41 -20.59
C GLY A 33 -10.40 -24.19 -19.89
N TRP A 34 -9.48 -25.12 -19.98
CA TRP A 34 -8.22 -25.12 -19.22
C TRP A 34 -7.18 -24.12 -19.70
N ILE A 35 -7.10 -23.92 -21.02
CA ILE A 35 -6.10 -23.03 -21.64
C ILE A 35 -6.49 -21.56 -21.37
N GLN A 36 -7.78 -21.24 -21.39
CA GLN A 36 -8.26 -19.89 -21.16
C GLN A 36 -8.09 -19.43 -19.71
N GLU A 37 -8.34 -20.32 -18.75
CA GLU A 37 -8.26 -19.96 -17.30
C GLU A 37 -6.81 -19.73 -16.84
N SER A 38 -5.88 -20.58 -17.26
CA SER A 38 -4.45 -20.41 -16.95
C SER A 38 -3.84 -19.19 -17.65
N THR A 39 -4.23 -18.90 -18.89
CA THR A 39 -3.75 -17.72 -19.64
C THR A 39 -4.27 -16.42 -19.02
N VAL A 40 -5.56 -16.38 -18.67
CA VAL A 40 -6.15 -15.21 -17.98
C VAL A 40 -5.51 -14.99 -16.62
N ARG A 41 -5.29 -16.06 -15.83
CA ARG A 41 -4.60 -15.97 -14.54
C ARG A 41 -3.17 -15.45 -14.69
N LEU A 42 -2.41 -15.97 -15.65
CA LEU A 42 -1.05 -15.51 -15.93
C LEU A 42 -1.02 -14.04 -16.35
N PHE A 43 -1.96 -13.62 -17.20
CA PHE A 43 -2.12 -12.22 -17.61
C PHE A 43 -2.41 -11.31 -16.41
N LEU A 44 -3.36 -11.71 -15.56
CA LEU A 44 -3.71 -10.97 -14.33
C LEU A 44 -2.52 -10.87 -13.36
N TYR A 45 -1.75 -11.95 -13.18
CA TYR A 45 -0.55 -11.92 -12.34
C TYR A 45 0.52 -10.98 -12.91
N ARG A 46 0.76 -11.02 -14.21
CA ARG A 46 1.72 -10.11 -14.86
C ARG A 46 1.26 -8.66 -14.79
N PHE A 47 -0.01 -8.40 -15.04
CA PHE A 47 -0.58 -7.07 -14.93
C PHE A 47 -0.45 -6.52 -13.50
N ALA A 48 -0.85 -7.30 -12.49
CA ALA A 48 -0.74 -6.90 -11.09
C ALA A 48 0.71 -6.65 -10.67
N ALA A 49 1.65 -7.51 -11.08
CA ALA A 49 3.07 -7.36 -10.78
C ALA A 49 3.67 -6.10 -11.44
N THR A 50 3.33 -5.85 -12.70
CA THR A 50 3.85 -4.69 -13.45
C THR A 50 3.25 -3.38 -12.92
N SER A 51 1.94 -3.36 -12.70
CA SER A 51 1.23 -2.18 -12.19
C SER A 51 1.64 -1.84 -10.76
N GLY A 52 1.81 -2.87 -9.91
CA GLY A 52 2.27 -2.69 -8.54
C GLY A 52 3.71 -2.18 -8.46
N ARG A 53 4.60 -2.67 -9.33
CA ARG A 53 5.98 -2.17 -9.41
C ARG A 53 6.02 -0.71 -9.81
N LYS A 54 5.29 -0.33 -10.86
CA LYS A 54 5.19 1.07 -11.30
C LYS A 54 4.69 1.97 -10.16
N LEU A 55 3.65 1.57 -9.44
CA LEU A 55 3.15 2.31 -8.29
C LEU A 55 4.24 2.56 -7.24
N ILE A 56 5.03 1.53 -6.91
CA ILE A 56 6.11 1.66 -5.92
C ILE A 56 7.19 2.63 -6.44
N ASP A 57 7.58 2.51 -7.69
CA ASP A 57 8.60 3.37 -8.31
C ASP A 57 8.11 4.84 -8.31
N ASP A 58 6.88 5.11 -8.72
CA ASP A 58 6.27 6.44 -8.74
C ASP A 58 6.16 7.02 -7.30
N LEU A 59 5.80 6.23 -6.30
CA LEU A 59 5.76 6.67 -4.88
C LEU A 59 7.16 6.97 -4.32
N CYS A 60 8.18 6.19 -4.70
CA CYS A 60 9.55 6.45 -4.32
C CYS A 60 10.05 7.78 -4.92
N GLU A 61 9.72 8.07 -6.18
CA GLU A 61 10.05 9.33 -6.85
C GLU A 61 9.45 10.51 -6.08
N GLN A 62 8.19 10.43 -5.65
CA GLN A 62 7.55 11.48 -4.85
C GLN A 62 8.26 11.71 -3.50
N LEU A 63 8.75 10.65 -2.85
CA LEU A 63 9.54 10.81 -1.63
C LEU A 63 10.90 11.43 -1.87
N ASP A 64 11.57 11.09 -2.96
CA ASP A 64 12.89 11.63 -3.28
C ASP A 64 12.79 13.11 -3.68
N GLU A 65 11.73 13.52 -4.36
CA GLU A 65 11.38 14.91 -4.59
C GLU A 65 11.16 15.65 -3.28
N ALA A 66 10.33 15.10 -2.39
CA ALA A 66 10.08 15.70 -1.08
C ALA A 66 11.36 15.81 -0.23
N ARG A 67 12.26 14.81 -0.28
CA ARG A 67 13.60 14.88 0.35
C ARG A 67 14.43 16.00 -0.23
N SER A 68 14.40 16.18 -1.55
CA SER A 68 15.12 17.25 -2.23
C SER A 68 14.63 18.63 -1.81
N ASN A 69 13.33 18.81 -1.65
CA ASN A 69 12.71 20.03 -1.16
C ASN A 69 13.10 20.35 0.28
N LEU A 70 13.43 19.33 1.07
CA LEU A 70 13.85 19.45 2.47
C LEU A 70 15.37 19.65 2.62
N ARG A 71 16.13 19.81 1.55
CA ARG A 71 17.59 20.08 1.63
C ARG A 71 17.86 21.29 2.50
N GLY A 72 18.86 21.16 3.38
CA GLY A 72 19.23 22.20 4.34
C GLY A 72 18.42 22.20 5.65
N VAL A 73 17.41 21.33 5.77
CA VAL A 73 16.76 21.09 7.06
C VAL A 73 17.66 20.18 7.90
N ARG A 74 17.81 20.52 9.20
CA ARG A 74 18.65 19.77 10.14
C ARG A 74 18.21 18.30 10.20
N SER A 75 19.17 17.39 10.28
CA SER A 75 18.94 15.93 10.25
C SER A 75 18.15 15.42 11.46
N ASP A 76 18.18 16.13 12.59
CA ASP A 76 17.44 15.84 13.83
C ASP A 76 16.01 16.39 13.83
N ALA A 77 15.60 17.12 12.78
CA ALA A 77 14.28 17.73 12.71
C ALA A 77 13.18 16.66 12.61
N ALA A 78 12.07 16.90 13.31
CA ALA A 78 10.92 16.00 13.36
C ALA A 78 10.32 15.68 11.96
N VAL A 79 10.54 16.56 10.99
CA VAL A 79 10.08 16.39 9.61
C VAL A 79 10.58 15.09 8.96
N TRP A 80 11.82 14.66 9.29
CA TRP A 80 12.39 13.42 8.75
C TRP A 80 11.70 12.15 9.26
N ARG A 81 11.07 12.22 10.44
CA ARG A 81 10.23 11.14 10.96
C ARG A 81 8.85 11.11 10.32
N VAL A 82 8.36 12.26 9.86
CA VAL A 82 7.05 12.37 9.20
C VAL A 82 7.11 11.88 7.75
N LEU A 83 8.19 12.22 7.04
CA LEU A 83 8.31 11.99 5.60
C LEU A 83 7.99 10.55 5.14
N PRO A 84 8.56 9.47 5.72
CA PRO A 84 8.25 8.11 5.29
C PRO A 84 6.79 7.72 5.57
N ASN A 85 6.13 8.36 6.53
CA ASN A 85 4.73 8.08 6.84
C ASN A 85 3.75 8.66 5.82
N LEU A 86 4.19 9.60 4.96
CA LEU A 86 3.34 10.21 3.93
C LEU A 86 2.90 9.21 2.86
N ILE A 87 3.66 8.14 2.59
CA ILE A 87 3.22 7.07 1.68
C ILE A 87 1.99 6.35 2.24
N ALA A 88 2.05 5.98 3.52
CA ALA A 88 0.95 5.27 4.15
C ALA A 88 -0.26 6.18 4.44
N GLN A 89 0.01 7.46 4.71
CA GLN A 89 -1.00 8.46 5.07
C GLN A 89 -0.64 9.80 4.43
N PRO A 90 -1.04 10.04 3.16
CA PRO A 90 -0.73 11.28 2.44
C PRO A 90 -1.51 12.50 2.95
N ILE A 91 -2.52 12.28 3.78
CA ILE A 91 -3.32 13.31 4.41
C ILE A 91 -3.03 13.31 5.91
N ILE A 92 -2.43 14.38 6.42
CA ILE A 92 -1.96 14.48 7.81
C ILE A 92 -2.54 15.68 8.54
N ASN A 93 -2.57 15.60 9.85
CA ASN A 93 -2.85 16.73 10.75
C ASN A 93 -2.00 16.61 12.02
N THR A 94 -2.01 17.63 12.86
CA THR A 94 -1.24 17.65 14.12
C THR A 94 -1.58 16.47 15.02
N ARG A 95 -2.85 16.07 15.09
CA ARG A 95 -3.31 14.94 15.92
C ARG A 95 -2.74 13.61 15.44
N TYR A 96 -2.74 13.36 14.14
CA TYR A 96 -2.13 12.16 13.54
C TYR A 96 -0.65 12.06 13.87
N LEU A 97 0.09 13.17 13.72
CA LEU A 97 1.53 13.20 14.02
C LEU A 97 1.84 12.94 15.50
N GLN A 98 0.96 13.36 16.39
CA GLN A 98 1.09 13.05 17.82
C GLN A 98 0.81 11.58 18.12
N GLN A 99 -0.27 11.03 17.58
CA GLN A 99 -0.75 9.71 17.94
C GLN A 99 0.01 8.57 17.24
N VAL A 100 0.38 8.76 15.96
CA VAL A 100 0.99 7.72 15.13
C VAL A 100 2.51 7.88 15.05
N VAL A 101 3.00 9.10 14.83
CA VAL A 101 4.44 9.35 14.70
C VAL A 101 5.10 9.56 16.08
N GLY A 102 4.29 9.80 17.12
CA GLY A 102 4.79 9.99 18.50
C GLY A 102 5.50 11.33 18.70
N LEU A 103 5.07 12.37 17.99
CA LEU A 103 5.62 13.71 18.16
C LEU A 103 4.86 14.46 19.27
N SER A 104 5.57 15.31 20.02
CA SER A 104 4.91 16.29 20.88
C SER A 104 4.15 17.32 20.01
N LYS A 105 3.14 17.97 20.58
CA LYS A 105 2.36 18.99 19.86
C LYS A 105 3.24 20.07 19.21
N PRO A 106 4.22 20.68 19.90
CA PRO A 106 5.10 21.67 19.28
C PRO A 106 5.97 21.10 18.15
N GLN A 107 6.41 19.84 18.27
CA GLN A 107 7.19 19.16 17.23
C GLN A 107 6.33 18.90 15.99
N ALA A 108 5.09 18.43 16.16
CA ALA A 108 4.15 18.19 15.08
C ALA A 108 3.80 19.49 14.31
N GLU A 109 3.54 20.58 15.05
CA GLU A 109 3.25 21.88 14.44
C GLU A 109 4.46 22.42 13.64
N ARG A 110 5.68 22.33 14.20
CA ARG A 110 6.91 22.71 13.49
C ARG A 110 7.16 21.85 12.25
N ALA A 111 6.94 20.54 12.35
CA ALA A 111 7.10 19.64 11.21
C ALA A 111 6.13 19.98 10.08
N ILE A 112 4.85 20.18 10.39
CA ILE A 112 3.84 20.58 9.40
C ILE A 112 4.21 21.93 8.77
N LYS A 113 4.62 22.91 9.59
CA LYS A 113 5.03 24.23 9.10
C LYS A 113 6.20 24.09 8.12
N THR A 114 7.24 23.35 8.46
CA THR A 114 8.41 23.12 7.60
C THR A 114 8.01 22.41 6.30
N LEU A 115 7.18 21.36 6.37
CA LEU A 115 6.69 20.65 5.19
C LEU A 115 5.87 21.55 4.27
N SER A 116 5.04 22.43 4.83
CA SER A 116 4.23 23.36 4.07
C SER A 116 5.08 24.48 3.45
N GLU A 117 6.02 25.07 4.18
CA GLU A 117 6.94 26.10 3.69
C GLU A 117 7.85 25.58 2.57
N ARG A 118 8.17 24.29 2.58
CA ARG A 118 8.98 23.62 1.55
C ARG A 118 8.15 23.01 0.42
N GLY A 119 6.82 23.24 0.40
CA GLY A 119 5.93 22.78 -0.65
C GLY A 119 5.69 21.26 -0.68
N VAL A 120 6.12 20.53 0.35
CA VAL A 120 5.91 19.06 0.43
C VAL A 120 4.45 18.72 0.72
N VAL A 121 3.79 19.52 1.55
CA VAL A 121 2.36 19.37 1.81
C VAL A 121 1.63 20.71 1.65
N VAL A 122 0.36 20.65 1.26
CA VAL A 122 -0.49 21.82 1.08
C VAL A 122 -1.68 21.75 2.04
N ALA A 123 -2.10 22.88 2.59
CA ALA A 123 -3.29 22.93 3.41
C ALA A 123 -4.53 22.64 2.54
N ARG A 124 -5.29 21.61 2.92
CA ARG A 124 -6.61 21.35 2.34
C ARG A 124 -7.61 22.32 2.98
N THR A 125 -8.33 23.04 2.15
CA THR A 125 -9.34 24.01 2.60
C THR A 125 -10.35 23.34 3.54
N GLY A 126 -10.34 23.69 4.80
CA GLY A 126 -11.20 23.17 5.85
C GLY A 126 -11.31 24.13 7.04
N LYS A 127 -12.30 23.91 7.90
CA LYS A 127 -12.65 24.75 9.04
C LYS A 127 -11.42 25.03 9.93
N GLN A 128 -11.28 26.27 10.39
CA GLN A 128 -10.13 26.79 11.20
C GLN A 128 -9.69 25.94 12.40
N ARG A 129 -10.53 25.04 12.92
CA ARG A 129 -10.23 24.26 14.12
C ARG A 129 -9.43 22.96 13.92
N SER A 130 -9.29 22.47 12.67
CA SER A 130 -8.51 21.26 12.39
C SER A 130 -8.03 21.30 10.95
N VAL A 131 -6.97 22.07 10.70
CA VAL A 131 -6.37 22.14 9.36
C VAL A 131 -5.76 20.78 9.03
N VAL A 132 -6.13 20.29 7.85
CA VAL A 132 -5.62 19.06 7.27
C VAL A 132 -4.67 19.42 6.14
N TYR A 133 -3.55 18.73 6.05
CA TYR A 133 -2.53 18.93 5.03
C TYR A 133 -2.43 17.68 4.17
N GLU A 134 -2.23 17.84 2.87
CA GLU A 134 -2.15 16.76 1.91
C GLU A 134 -0.85 16.82 1.09
N HIS A 135 -0.28 15.67 0.77
CA HIS A 135 0.78 15.54 -0.21
C HIS A 135 0.15 15.21 -1.56
N ARG A 136 0.02 16.23 -2.42
CA ARG A 136 -0.68 16.10 -3.71
C ARG A 136 -0.05 15.06 -4.62
N GLY A 137 1.26 15.10 -4.82
CA GLY A 137 1.93 14.15 -5.71
C GLY A 137 1.67 12.68 -5.36
N ILE A 138 1.65 12.33 -4.07
CA ILE A 138 1.29 10.95 -3.66
C ILE A 138 -0.18 10.65 -3.96
N LEU A 139 -1.10 11.60 -3.73
CA LEU A 139 -2.51 11.40 -4.04
C LEU A 139 -2.74 11.22 -5.55
N ASP A 140 -2.09 12.03 -6.37
CA ASP A 140 -2.17 11.94 -7.83
C ASP A 140 -1.67 10.58 -8.34
N VAL A 141 -0.55 10.07 -7.81
CA VAL A 141 -0.04 8.71 -8.12
C VAL A 141 -1.05 7.63 -7.74
N LEU A 142 -1.69 7.73 -6.57
CA LEU A 142 -2.71 6.76 -6.13
C LEU A 142 -3.98 6.83 -7.00
N ASP A 143 -4.41 8.02 -7.38
CA ASP A 143 -5.59 8.22 -8.24
C ASP A 143 -5.34 7.70 -9.66
N ASP A 144 -4.16 7.94 -10.23
CA ASP A 144 -3.74 7.41 -11.53
C ASP A 144 -3.68 5.88 -11.53
N TYR A 145 -3.14 5.30 -10.47
CA TYR A 145 -3.13 3.85 -10.30
C TYR A 145 -4.55 3.27 -10.23
N ALA A 146 -5.43 3.87 -9.43
CA ALA A 146 -6.83 3.47 -9.32
C ALA A 146 -7.59 3.63 -10.65
N ALA A 147 -7.30 4.68 -11.41
CA ALA A 147 -7.86 4.89 -12.76
C ALA A 147 -7.37 3.84 -13.77
N GLY A 148 -6.10 3.44 -13.67
CA GLY A 148 -5.51 2.36 -14.47
C GLY A 148 -6.19 1.02 -14.24
N LEU A 149 -6.47 0.68 -12.97
CA LEU A 149 -7.17 -0.56 -12.61
C LEU A 149 -8.62 -0.63 -13.13
N ARG A 150 -9.29 0.53 -13.28
CA ARG A 150 -10.67 0.58 -13.79
C ARG A 150 -10.78 0.46 -15.31
N ARG A 151 -9.68 0.70 -16.02
CA ARG A 151 -9.64 0.66 -17.52
C ARG A 151 -9.12 -0.66 -18.10
N GLY A 152 -8.56 -1.53 -17.25
CA GLY A 152 -8.07 -2.88 -17.62
C GLY A 152 -9.08 -3.93 -17.28
#